data_d96241e7cdd30780bb09c997cace958b
#
_entry.id   d96241e7cdd30780bb09c997cace958b
#
_cell.length_a   1.000
_cell.length_b   1.000
_cell.length_c   1.000
_cell.angle_alpha   90.00
_cell.angle_beta   90.00
_cell.angle_gamma   90.00
#
_symmetry.space_group_name_H-M   'P 1'
#
loop_
_entity.id
_entity.type
_entity.pdbx_description
1 polymer ?
#
loop_
_entity_poly.entity_id
_entity_poly.type
_entity_poly.pdbx_seq_one_letter_code
_entity_poly.pdbx_strand_id
1 'polypeptide(L)'
;VCGIAAYAAGRGAEVRRAVAEAVSLLVELQHRGQEATGLSVLGLDGSFNHVYTRGLAIEVGDAGAAGIGEGRAFGCLGHVRYSTTGGYWDSFAQPVTVGEGRLRLSLAFNGTIANYRDLLRLARNLEPGLLRRGTESDTYALALALYSVTKELGGDVIEGLRELSRYVIGAYSLAVLTAEPRLVIARDPRGFRPLAYTNLGDTLYAASETAALEVLGLGSWKEVEPGGIVSFDGGSLEVVRSPVAAEPSPCIFEYVYFSRPDSYFNGVSVYVARYRMGEALAKMAPAEADVVIPVPDSARVAALGYSTASGIPIADGLVVNKYVGRVFISPPGVRGQLSKLKYGVVREVISRRRVVLVDDSIVRGTTMRSLISKLRGGGALAVHVRISSPPFRCPCFMGIDIASREELLACRAIDTDAISKEVGADTLAYNTLEGLTSAVGLPKVCHACFSCSYPFPGLDAEKLERMFGGR
;
A
#
# COMPACT_ATOMS: atom_id res chain seq x y z
N VAL A 1 -3.96 0.66 1.69
CA VAL A 1 -2.79 -0.08 1.18
C VAL A 1 -2.13 -0.81 2.33
N CYS A 2 -1.88 -2.10 2.17
CA CYS A 2 -1.32 -2.97 3.20
C CYS A 2 0.19 -3.19 3.02
N GLY A 3 0.85 -3.72 4.05
CA GLY A 3 2.23 -4.21 4.00
C GLY A 3 2.28 -5.71 4.24
N ILE A 4 3.09 -6.42 3.46
CA ILE A 4 3.33 -7.85 3.57
C ILE A 4 4.80 -8.05 3.94
N ALA A 5 5.05 -8.97 4.85
CA ALA A 5 6.38 -9.49 5.18
C ALA A 5 6.35 -11.02 5.18
N ALA A 6 7.41 -11.64 4.69
CA ALA A 6 7.56 -13.09 4.75
C ALA A 6 9.01 -13.47 5.03
N TYR A 7 9.16 -14.50 5.83
CA TYR A 7 10.43 -15.14 6.17
C TYR A 7 10.27 -16.65 6.05
N ALA A 8 11.24 -17.33 5.44
CA ALA A 8 11.31 -18.78 5.41
C ALA A 8 12.76 -19.25 5.49
N ALA A 9 13.02 -20.34 6.23
CA ALA A 9 14.34 -20.94 6.40
C ALA A 9 14.26 -22.44 6.13
N GLY A 10 15.07 -22.94 5.17
CA GLY A 10 15.03 -24.32 4.72
C GLY A 10 15.34 -25.36 5.79
N ARG A 11 16.28 -25.05 6.68
CA ARG A 11 16.58 -25.91 7.84
C ARG A 11 15.63 -25.69 9.02
N GLY A 12 14.64 -24.79 8.85
CA GLY A 12 13.81 -24.28 9.92
C GLY A 12 14.57 -23.35 10.87
N ALA A 13 13.84 -22.49 11.54
CA ALA A 13 14.34 -21.59 12.58
C ALA A 13 13.58 -21.81 13.89
N GLU A 14 14.07 -21.32 15.01
CA GLU A 14 13.25 -21.21 16.20
C GLU A 14 12.05 -20.32 15.91
N VAL A 15 10.88 -20.68 16.43
CA VAL A 15 9.64 -19.91 16.25
C VAL A 15 9.85 -18.43 16.62
N ARG A 16 10.52 -18.16 17.75
CA ARG A 16 10.82 -16.78 18.19
C ARG A 16 11.63 -16.00 17.16
N ARG A 17 12.60 -16.65 16.52
CA ARG A 17 13.40 -16.02 15.45
C ARG A 17 12.54 -15.75 14.22
N ALA A 18 11.76 -16.71 13.75
CA ALA A 18 10.91 -16.53 12.58
C ALA A 18 9.89 -15.38 12.78
N VAL A 19 9.33 -15.27 13.99
CA VAL A 19 8.46 -14.15 14.38
C VAL A 19 9.22 -12.83 14.39
N ALA A 20 10.41 -12.77 15.02
CA ALA A 20 11.20 -11.55 15.11
C ALA A 20 11.62 -11.03 13.72
N GLU A 21 12.02 -11.90 12.80
CA GLU A 21 12.38 -11.55 11.42
C GLU A 21 11.18 -10.95 10.66
N ALA A 22 10.02 -11.59 10.74
CA ALA A 22 8.81 -11.08 10.10
C ALA A 22 8.32 -9.76 10.72
N VAL A 23 8.37 -9.61 12.05
CA VAL A 23 8.00 -8.38 12.76
C VAL A 23 8.94 -7.24 12.40
N SER A 24 10.25 -7.49 12.32
CA SER A 24 11.22 -6.48 11.93
C SER A 24 10.91 -5.90 10.55
N LEU A 25 10.60 -6.76 9.57
CA LEU A 25 10.14 -6.32 8.25
C LEU A 25 8.82 -5.53 8.34
N LEU A 26 7.86 -5.95 9.16
CA LEU A 26 6.58 -5.27 9.31
C LEU A 26 6.70 -3.90 9.98
N VAL A 27 7.63 -3.72 10.91
CA VAL A 27 7.93 -2.42 11.55
C VAL A 27 8.37 -1.42 10.47
N GLU A 28 9.23 -1.84 9.54
CA GLU A 28 9.66 -1.01 8.42
C GLU A 28 8.53 -0.72 7.40
N LEU A 29 7.49 -1.55 7.38
CA LEU A 29 6.29 -1.39 6.55
C LEU A 29 5.11 -0.74 7.29
N GLN A 30 5.27 -0.28 8.53
CA GLN A 30 4.19 0.21 9.38
C GLN A 30 3.42 1.41 8.80
N HIS A 31 4.07 2.22 7.97
CA HIS A 31 3.44 3.34 7.25
C HIS A 31 2.35 2.87 6.29
N ARG A 32 2.38 1.60 5.83
CA ARG A 32 1.39 1.00 4.93
C ARG A 32 0.11 0.56 5.65
N GLY A 33 0.18 0.30 6.98
CA GLY A 33 -0.98 -0.09 7.75
C GLY A 33 -0.75 0.05 9.25
N GLN A 34 -1.73 0.60 9.99
CA GLN A 34 -1.63 0.86 11.43
C GLN A 34 -2.85 0.36 12.22
N GLU A 35 -3.81 -0.27 11.55
CA GLU A 35 -5.08 -0.66 12.16
C GLU A 35 -5.02 -2.02 12.82
N ALA A 36 -4.42 -2.97 12.15
CA ALA A 36 -4.24 -4.32 12.66
C ALA A 36 -2.95 -4.93 12.11
N THR A 37 -2.35 -5.81 12.88
CA THR A 37 -1.21 -6.62 12.49
C THR A 37 -1.52 -8.08 12.73
N GLY A 38 -1.11 -8.96 11.81
CA GLY A 38 -1.26 -10.40 11.97
C GLY A 38 -0.05 -11.16 11.50
N LEU A 39 0.17 -12.31 12.14
CA LEU A 39 1.22 -13.27 11.82
C LEU A 39 0.62 -14.66 11.63
N SER A 40 1.21 -15.42 10.71
CA SER A 40 0.97 -16.85 10.54
C SER A 40 2.33 -17.56 10.50
N VAL A 41 2.56 -18.43 11.46
CA VAL A 41 3.78 -19.24 11.57
C VAL A 41 3.50 -20.66 11.11
N LEU A 42 4.32 -21.15 10.19
CA LEU A 42 4.30 -22.51 9.71
C LEU A 42 5.35 -23.34 10.45
N GLY A 43 4.92 -24.29 11.26
CA GLY A 43 5.78 -25.31 11.89
C GLY A 43 6.38 -26.28 10.86
N LEU A 44 7.49 -26.93 11.21
CA LEU A 44 8.08 -27.99 10.37
C LEU A 44 7.16 -29.23 10.25
N ASP A 45 6.19 -29.37 11.12
CA ASP A 45 5.17 -30.41 11.11
C ASP A 45 3.97 -30.07 10.20
N GLY A 46 4.01 -28.93 9.52
CA GLY A 46 2.92 -28.43 8.67
C GLY A 46 1.78 -27.75 9.45
N SER A 47 1.92 -27.56 10.75
CA SER A 47 0.94 -26.83 11.56
C SER A 47 1.03 -25.32 11.33
N PHE A 48 -0.13 -24.64 11.39
CA PHE A 48 -0.21 -23.18 11.34
C PHE A 48 -0.64 -22.63 12.70
N ASN A 49 0.11 -21.67 13.21
CA ASN A 49 -0.23 -20.88 14.39
C ASN A 49 -0.39 -19.42 14.01
N HIS A 50 -1.39 -18.75 14.57
CA HIS A 50 -1.75 -17.38 14.19
C HIS A 50 -1.78 -16.46 15.40
N VAL A 51 -1.34 -15.22 15.20
CA VAL A 51 -1.56 -14.13 16.15
C VAL A 51 -2.05 -12.91 15.39
N TYR A 52 -3.10 -12.30 15.90
CA TYR A 52 -3.64 -11.06 15.39
C TYR A 52 -3.76 -10.05 16.52
N THR A 53 -3.41 -8.80 16.25
CA THR A 53 -3.60 -7.71 17.20
C THR A 53 -4.14 -6.47 16.48
N ARG A 54 -4.86 -5.65 17.23
CA ARG A 54 -5.24 -4.32 16.80
C ARG A 54 -4.11 -3.36 17.14
N GLY A 55 -3.46 -2.79 16.12
CA GLY A 55 -2.39 -1.82 16.29
C GLY A 55 -1.10 -2.18 15.57
N LEU A 56 0.03 -1.77 16.16
CA LEU A 56 1.32 -1.77 15.50
C LEU A 56 2.00 -3.14 15.53
N ALA A 57 2.89 -3.38 14.55
CA ALA A 57 3.64 -4.60 14.41
C ALA A 57 4.51 -4.92 15.64
N ILE A 58 5.09 -3.90 16.26
CA ILE A 58 5.90 -4.07 17.48
C ILE A 58 5.09 -4.69 18.64
N GLU A 59 3.79 -4.40 18.71
CA GLU A 59 2.90 -4.91 19.76
C GLU A 59 2.59 -6.42 19.58
N VAL A 60 2.71 -6.92 18.34
CA VAL A 60 2.56 -8.35 18.04
C VAL A 60 3.81 -9.14 18.43
N GLY A 61 5.00 -8.54 18.29
CA GLY A 61 6.28 -9.22 18.50
C GLY A 61 6.37 -9.91 19.85
N ASP A 62 6.02 -9.22 20.92
CA ASP A 62 6.06 -9.75 22.29
C ASP A 62 4.90 -10.72 22.57
N ALA A 63 3.67 -10.35 22.17
CA ALA A 63 2.50 -11.21 22.34
C ALA A 63 2.55 -12.45 21.43
N GLY A 64 3.08 -12.31 20.22
CA GLY A 64 3.22 -13.38 19.24
C GLY A 64 4.21 -14.46 19.67
N ALA A 65 5.36 -14.05 20.18
CA ALA A 65 6.34 -15.00 20.70
C ALA A 65 5.82 -15.82 21.88
N ALA A 66 4.98 -15.23 22.74
CA ALA A 66 4.36 -15.91 23.86
C ALA A 66 3.15 -16.78 23.46
N GLY A 67 2.38 -16.35 22.44
CA GLY A 67 1.12 -17.01 22.04
C GLY A 67 1.27 -18.11 20.97
N ILE A 68 2.35 -18.10 20.18
CA ILE A 68 2.58 -19.08 19.10
C ILE A 68 3.24 -20.37 19.62
N GLY A 69 3.86 -20.33 20.80
CA GLY A 69 4.52 -21.48 21.41
C GLY A 69 6.00 -21.61 21.04
N GLU A 70 6.62 -22.69 21.55
CA GLU A 70 8.02 -23.03 21.32
C GLU A 70 8.14 -24.05 20.17
N GLY A 71 9.33 -24.21 19.61
CA GLY A 71 9.61 -25.19 18.57
C GLY A 71 10.33 -24.59 17.35
N ARG A 72 10.27 -25.33 16.26
CA ARG A 72 10.90 -24.93 14.99
C ARG A 72 9.85 -24.63 13.93
N ALA A 73 10.05 -23.56 13.22
CA ALA A 73 9.20 -23.10 12.13
C ALA A 73 9.96 -23.15 10.80
N PHE A 74 9.26 -23.49 9.73
CA PHE A 74 9.74 -23.29 8.36
C PHE A 74 9.72 -21.80 8.02
N GLY A 75 8.65 -21.08 8.40
CA GLY A 75 8.53 -19.67 8.07
C GLY A 75 7.44 -18.93 8.84
N CYS A 76 7.46 -17.62 8.67
CA CYS A 76 6.48 -16.70 9.20
C CYS A 76 6.01 -15.73 8.11
N LEU A 77 4.70 -15.58 7.98
CA LEU A 77 4.04 -14.62 7.11
C LEU A 77 3.40 -13.54 7.96
N GLY A 78 3.66 -12.29 7.65
CA GLY A 78 3.18 -11.13 8.38
C GLY A 78 2.43 -10.14 7.50
N HIS A 79 1.49 -9.41 8.11
CA HIS A 79 0.68 -8.41 7.43
C HIS A 79 0.36 -7.23 8.35
N VAL A 80 0.52 -6.00 7.84
CA VAL A 80 0.00 -4.77 8.46
C VAL A 80 -1.14 -4.21 7.62
N ARG A 81 -2.28 -3.98 8.26
CA ARG A 81 -3.53 -3.61 7.59
C ARG A 81 -3.79 -2.11 7.64
N TYR A 82 -4.21 -1.59 6.51
CA TYR A 82 -4.92 -0.33 6.38
C TYR A 82 -6.36 -0.63 5.95
N SER A 83 -7.35 -0.22 6.75
CA SER A 83 -8.76 -0.46 6.41
C SER A 83 -9.18 0.38 5.20
N THR A 84 -9.69 -0.30 4.19
CA THR A 84 -10.36 0.32 3.04
C THR A 84 -11.88 0.31 3.19
N THR A 85 -12.38 -0.47 4.15
CA THR A 85 -13.81 -0.62 4.41
C THR A 85 -14.05 -0.74 5.90
N GLY A 86 -15.00 0.01 6.46
CA GLY A 86 -15.31 0.09 7.89
C GLY A 86 -15.90 -1.18 8.52
N GLY A 87 -15.24 -2.33 8.33
CA GLY A 87 -15.61 -3.59 8.99
C GLY A 87 -14.83 -3.81 10.30
N TYR A 88 -15.28 -4.76 11.10
CA TYR A 88 -14.59 -5.18 12.31
C TYR A 88 -13.18 -5.68 11.96
N TRP A 89 -12.16 -5.22 12.71
CA TRP A 89 -10.75 -5.54 12.44
C TRP A 89 -10.44 -7.04 12.46
N ASP A 90 -11.10 -7.81 13.32
CA ASP A 90 -10.94 -9.25 13.52
C ASP A 90 -11.47 -10.07 12.32
N SER A 91 -12.53 -9.61 11.66
CA SER A 91 -13.12 -10.31 10.51
C SER A 91 -12.30 -10.19 9.22
N PHE A 92 -11.35 -9.24 9.15
CA PHE A 92 -10.57 -8.94 7.95
C PHE A 92 -9.05 -8.94 8.19
N ALA A 93 -8.60 -9.45 9.34
CA ALA A 93 -7.18 -9.60 9.63
C ALA A 93 -6.54 -10.61 8.67
N GLN A 94 -5.32 -10.32 8.28
CA GLN A 94 -4.48 -11.21 7.46
C GLN A 94 -3.22 -11.57 8.26
N PRO A 95 -2.58 -12.71 7.99
CA PRO A 95 -2.83 -13.71 6.93
C PRO A 95 -4.10 -14.54 7.15
N VAL A 96 -4.72 -15.01 6.05
CA VAL A 96 -5.90 -15.88 6.07
C VAL A 96 -5.50 -17.31 5.75
N THR A 97 -5.93 -18.27 6.56
CA THR A 97 -5.64 -19.69 6.32
C THR A 97 -6.88 -20.44 5.87
N VAL A 98 -6.75 -21.19 4.78
CA VAL A 98 -7.81 -21.98 4.16
C VAL A 98 -7.31 -23.38 3.80
N GLY A 99 -8.27 -24.30 3.60
CA GLY A 99 -7.99 -25.65 3.15
C GLY A 99 -7.66 -26.63 4.26
N GLU A 100 -7.32 -27.86 3.89
CA GLU A 100 -7.11 -28.98 4.79
C GLU A 100 -5.88 -29.81 4.38
N GLY A 101 -5.34 -30.55 5.35
CA GLY A 101 -4.24 -31.46 5.12
C GLY A 101 -3.00 -30.79 4.54
N ARG A 102 -2.35 -31.44 3.58
CA ARG A 102 -1.13 -30.94 2.93
C ARG A 102 -1.35 -29.75 2.03
N LEU A 103 -2.58 -29.55 1.54
CA LEU A 103 -2.95 -28.43 0.67
C LEU A 103 -3.38 -27.19 1.44
N ARG A 104 -3.45 -27.25 2.80
CA ARG A 104 -3.75 -26.08 3.61
C ARG A 104 -2.73 -24.98 3.36
N LEU A 105 -3.20 -23.77 3.15
CA LEU A 105 -2.37 -22.61 2.87
C LEU A 105 -2.76 -21.39 3.71
N SER A 106 -1.78 -20.56 4.01
CA SER A 106 -1.95 -19.24 4.66
C SER A 106 -1.51 -18.17 3.69
N LEU A 107 -2.35 -17.16 3.47
CA LEU A 107 -2.15 -16.12 2.46
C LEU A 107 -2.27 -14.72 3.07
N ALA A 108 -1.32 -13.85 2.72
CA ALA A 108 -1.42 -12.41 2.90
C ALA A 108 -1.28 -11.69 1.56
N PHE A 109 -2.05 -10.62 1.34
CA PHE A 109 -1.91 -9.84 0.11
C PHE A 109 -2.10 -8.35 0.33
N ASN A 110 -1.49 -7.57 -0.56
CA ASN A 110 -1.64 -6.13 -0.71
C ASN A 110 -2.23 -5.83 -2.08
N GLY A 111 -3.41 -5.25 -2.11
CA GLY A 111 -4.12 -4.94 -3.34
C GLY A 111 -5.63 -4.83 -3.13
N THR A 112 -6.37 -5.04 -4.20
CA THR A 112 -7.84 -5.16 -4.21
C THR A 112 -8.25 -6.02 -5.40
N ILE A 113 -9.13 -6.98 -5.17
CA ILE A 113 -9.67 -7.84 -6.21
C ILE A 113 -11.08 -7.33 -6.57
N ALA A 114 -11.19 -6.69 -7.74
CA ALA A 114 -12.45 -6.07 -8.15
C ALA A 114 -13.57 -7.12 -8.36
N ASN A 115 -13.22 -8.27 -8.89
CA ASN A 115 -14.16 -9.37 -9.15
C ASN A 115 -14.13 -10.47 -8.08
N TYR A 116 -13.88 -10.15 -6.82
CA TYR A 116 -13.77 -11.15 -5.74
C TYR A 116 -15.00 -12.06 -5.60
N ARG A 117 -16.18 -11.58 -5.99
CA ARG A 117 -17.42 -12.38 -5.98
C ARG A 117 -17.40 -13.50 -7.03
N ASP A 118 -16.71 -13.27 -8.16
CA ASP A 118 -16.51 -14.32 -9.17
C ASP A 118 -15.56 -15.38 -8.66
N LEU A 119 -14.50 -14.99 -7.93
CA LEU A 119 -13.60 -15.92 -7.28
C LEU A 119 -14.30 -16.75 -6.20
N LEU A 120 -15.21 -16.16 -5.42
CA LEU A 120 -16.05 -16.92 -4.49
C LEU A 120 -16.97 -17.92 -5.20
N ARG A 121 -17.53 -17.54 -6.36
CA ARG A 121 -18.32 -18.46 -7.17
C ARG A 121 -17.49 -19.60 -7.74
N LEU A 122 -16.29 -19.31 -8.25
CA LEU A 122 -15.33 -20.31 -8.71
C LEU A 122 -15.00 -21.30 -7.58
N ALA A 123 -14.60 -20.81 -6.41
CA ALA A 123 -14.29 -21.66 -5.26
C ALA A 123 -15.50 -22.51 -4.82
N ARG A 124 -16.72 -21.93 -4.81
CA ARG A 124 -17.95 -22.66 -4.47
C ARG A 124 -18.26 -23.79 -5.45
N ASN A 125 -18.01 -23.57 -6.74
CA ASN A 125 -18.24 -24.59 -7.76
C ASN A 125 -17.26 -25.77 -7.64
N LEU A 126 -16.01 -25.48 -7.29
CA LEU A 126 -14.97 -26.50 -7.11
C LEU A 126 -15.07 -27.22 -5.75
N GLU A 127 -15.40 -26.47 -4.68
CA GLU A 127 -15.43 -26.97 -3.29
C GLU A 127 -16.66 -26.43 -2.51
N PRO A 128 -17.85 -27.02 -2.71
CA PRO A 128 -19.10 -26.51 -2.12
C PRO A 128 -19.14 -26.45 -0.59
N GLY A 129 -18.33 -27.29 0.10
CA GLY A 129 -18.32 -27.42 1.56
C GLY A 129 -17.46 -26.41 2.30
N LEU A 130 -16.61 -25.64 1.61
CA LEU A 130 -15.61 -24.77 2.26
C LEU A 130 -16.11 -23.39 2.67
N LEU A 131 -17.23 -22.92 2.13
CA LEU A 131 -17.73 -21.57 2.39
C LEU A 131 -18.36 -21.46 3.76
N ARG A 132 -17.74 -20.65 4.65
CA ARG A 132 -18.35 -20.20 5.89
C ARG A 132 -19.16 -18.92 5.63
N ARG A 133 -20.36 -18.82 6.23
CA ARG A 133 -21.17 -17.59 6.15
C ARG A 133 -20.44 -16.44 6.88
N GLY A 134 -20.42 -15.26 6.28
CA GLY A 134 -19.90 -14.02 6.91
C GLY A 134 -18.46 -13.65 6.63
N THR A 135 -17.77 -14.33 5.69
CA THR A 135 -16.39 -14.03 5.31
C THR A 135 -16.27 -13.46 3.90
N GLU A 136 -17.08 -12.47 3.56
CA GLU A 136 -17.05 -11.80 2.25
C GLU A 136 -15.96 -10.75 2.18
N SER A 137 -14.68 -11.18 2.17
CA SER A 137 -13.55 -10.31 1.85
C SER A 137 -12.87 -10.79 0.57
N ASP A 138 -12.26 -9.85 -0.15
CA ASP A 138 -11.45 -10.16 -1.33
C ASP A 138 -10.24 -11.05 -0.99
N THR A 139 -9.66 -10.89 0.20
CA THR A 139 -8.59 -11.76 0.72
C THR A 139 -9.06 -13.20 0.86
N TYR A 140 -10.19 -13.40 1.50
CA TYR A 140 -10.75 -14.73 1.71
C TYR A 140 -11.16 -15.38 0.39
N ALA A 141 -11.76 -14.58 -0.51
CA ALA A 141 -12.11 -15.03 -1.86
C ALA A 141 -10.88 -15.49 -2.66
N LEU A 142 -9.79 -14.71 -2.60
CA LEU A 142 -8.53 -15.03 -3.26
C LEU A 142 -7.90 -16.31 -2.69
N ALA A 143 -7.85 -16.44 -1.36
CA ALA A 143 -7.30 -17.59 -0.68
C ALA A 143 -8.08 -18.88 -1.00
N LEU A 144 -9.43 -18.83 -0.93
CA LEU A 144 -10.29 -19.97 -1.27
C LEU A 144 -10.17 -20.37 -2.75
N ALA A 145 -10.20 -19.38 -3.66
CA ALA A 145 -10.06 -19.67 -5.08
C ALA A 145 -8.70 -20.29 -5.37
N LEU A 146 -7.62 -19.79 -4.77
CA LEU A 146 -6.29 -20.38 -4.90
C LEU A 146 -6.27 -21.83 -4.40
N TYR A 147 -6.80 -22.09 -3.22
CA TYR A 147 -6.88 -23.43 -2.65
C TYR A 147 -7.66 -24.38 -3.57
N SER A 148 -8.85 -23.97 -4.01
CA SER A 148 -9.73 -24.80 -4.83
C SER A 148 -9.12 -25.12 -6.20
N VAL A 149 -8.53 -24.12 -6.86
CA VAL A 149 -7.83 -24.30 -8.15
C VAL A 149 -6.57 -25.17 -7.98
N THR A 150 -5.79 -24.93 -6.92
CA THR A 150 -4.61 -25.75 -6.62
C THR A 150 -4.98 -27.23 -6.43
N LYS A 151 -6.06 -27.49 -5.69
CA LYS A 151 -6.56 -28.85 -5.45
C LYS A 151 -7.00 -29.54 -6.76
N GLU A 152 -7.72 -28.83 -7.62
CA GLU A 152 -8.17 -29.32 -8.92
C GLU A 152 -6.99 -29.66 -9.85
N LEU A 153 -5.90 -28.92 -9.76
CA LEU A 153 -4.67 -29.11 -10.54
C LEU A 153 -3.66 -30.08 -9.91
N GLY A 154 -4.10 -30.94 -8.97
CA GLY A 154 -3.25 -31.97 -8.38
C GLY A 154 -2.35 -31.48 -7.22
N GLY A 155 -2.56 -30.29 -6.71
CA GLY A 155 -1.93 -29.82 -5.47
C GLY A 155 -0.73 -28.88 -5.66
N ASP A 156 -0.37 -28.53 -6.88
CA ASP A 156 0.72 -27.58 -7.14
C ASP A 156 0.23 -26.14 -7.03
N VAL A 157 0.68 -25.44 -5.96
CA VAL A 157 0.29 -24.04 -5.69
C VAL A 157 0.83 -23.06 -6.74
N ILE A 158 1.94 -23.37 -7.41
CA ILE A 158 2.50 -22.55 -8.49
C ILE A 158 1.56 -22.60 -9.70
N GLU A 159 1.16 -23.81 -10.13
CA GLU A 159 0.19 -23.95 -11.21
C GLU A 159 -1.19 -23.39 -10.80
N GLY A 160 -1.59 -23.54 -9.53
CA GLY A 160 -2.77 -22.88 -8.99
C GLY A 160 -2.75 -21.37 -9.14
N LEU A 161 -1.64 -20.70 -8.81
CA LEU A 161 -1.45 -19.26 -9.00
C LEU A 161 -1.42 -18.86 -10.47
N ARG A 162 -0.75 -19.65 -11.31
CA ARG A 162 -0.70 -19.43 -12.76
C ARG A 162 -2.10 -19.45 -13.37
N GLU A 163 -2.88 -20.47 -13.06
CA GLU A 163 -4.26 -20.58 -13.55
C GLU A 163 -5.16 -19.49 -12.96
N LEU A 164 -5.12 -19.27 -11.64
CA LEU A 164 -5.92 -18.23 -10.97
C LEU A 164 -5.67 -16.85 -11.55
N SER A 165 -4.45 -16.54 -11.98
CA SER A 165 -4.10 -15.25 -12.58
C SER A 165 -4.92 -14.91 -13.84
N ARG A 166 -5.52 -15.90 -14.52
CA ARG A 166 -6.39 -15.72 -15.70
C ARG A 166 -7.77 -15.16 -15.34
N TYR A 167 -8.21 -15.39 -14.10
CA TYR A 167 -9.55 -15.04 -13.62
C TYR A 167 -9.57 -13.75 -12.81
N VAL A 168 -8.41 -13.32 -12.28
CA VAL A 168 -8.35 -12.17 -11.38
C VAL A 168 -8.40 -10.85 -12.16
N ILE A 169 -9.38 -10.01 -11.80
CA ILE A 169 -9.46 -8.60 -12.21
C ILE A 169 -9.19 -7.76 -10.95
N GLY A 170 -8.03 -7.11 -10.92
CA GLY A 170 -7.60 -6.34 -9.75
C GLY A 170 -6.09 -6.24 -9.65
N ALA A 171 -5.62 -5.87 -8.47
CA ALA A 171 -4.22 -5.76 -8.14
C ALA A 171 -3.87 -6.68 -6.97
N TYR A 172 -2.76 -7.38 -7.05
CA TYR A 172 -2.21 -8.14 -5.93
C TYR A 172 -0.69 -8.21 -5.95
N SER A 173 -0.10 -8.01 -4.80
CA SER A 173 1.16 -8.60 -4.40
C SER A 173 0.85 -9.51 -3.21
N LEU A 174 1.25 -10.76 -3.24
CA LEU A 174 0.86 -11.75 -2.25
C LEU A 174 2.03 -12.61 -1.79
N ALA A 175 1.87 -13.18 -0.60
CA ALA A 175 2.73 -14.22 -0.08
C ALA A 175 1.88 -15.35 0.48
N VAL A 176 2.29 -16.58 0.25
CA VAL A 176 1.60 -17.82 0.65
C VAL A 176 2.59 -18.76 1.33
N LEU A 177 2.22 -19.26 2.50
CA LEU A 177 2.83 -20.43 3.11
C LEU A 177 1.92 -21.63 2.89
N THR A 178 2.44 -22.79 2.52
CA THR A 178 1.71 -24.05 2.37
C THR A 178 2.11 -25.04 3.44
N ALA A 179 1.17 -25.91 3.90
CA ALA A 179 1.42 -26.93 4.93
C ALA A 179 2.52 -27.93 4.54
N GLU A 180 2.64 -28.24 3.26
CA GLU A 180 3.87 -28.80 2.72
C GLU A 180 4.88 -27.65 2.60
N PRO A 181 5.96 -27.61 3.39
CA PRO A 181 6.74 -26.40 3.63
C PRO A 181 7.24 -25.71 2.37
N ARG A 182 6.59 -24.62 1.98
CA ARG A 182 6.91 -23.80 0.84
C ARG A 182 6.45 -22.36 1.07
N LEU A 183 7.29 -21.40 0.75
CA LEU A 183 6.93 -19.98 0.66
C LEU A 183 6.83 -19.60 -0.82
N VAL A 184 5.67 -19.09 -1.23
CA VAL A 184 5.45 -18.58 -2.57
C VAL A 184 5.08 -17.11 -2.47
N ILE A 185 5.76 -16.27 -3.24
CA ILE A 185 5.41 -14.86 -3.40
C ILE A 185 5.07 -14.59 -4.86
N ALA A 186 4.05 -13.77 -5.08
CA ALA A 186 3.60 -13.50 -6.45
C ALA A 186 3.10 -12.07 -6.60
N ARG A 187 3.22 -11.56 -7.81
CA ARG A 187 2.78 -10.23 -8.20
C ARG A 187 1.85 -10.33 -9.41
N ASP A 188 0.79 -9.52 -9.46
CA ASP A 188 -0.15 -9.53 -10.57
C ASP A 188 0.52 -9.24 -11.93
N PRO A 189 -0.08 -9.68 -13.05
CA PRO A 189 0.54 -9.53 -14.38
C PRO A 189 0.83 -8.09 -14.81
N ARG A 190 0.17 -7.09 -14.21
CA ARG A 190 0.43 -5.67 -14.45
C ARG A 190 1.40 -5.05 -13.44
N GLY A 191 1.69 -5.75 -12.34
CA GLY A 191 2.60 -5.30 -11.32
C GLY A 191 2.16 -4.02 -10.62
N PHE A 192 0.88 -3.91 -10.25
CA PHE A 192 0.34 -2.70 -9.62
C PHE A 192 1.00 -2.36 -8.30
N ARG A 193 1.27 -3.37 -7.46
CA ARG A 193 1.82 -3.17 -6.11
C ARG A 193 3.26 -3.64 -6.02
N PRO A 194 4.10 -3.00 -5.19
CA PRO A 194 5.48 -3.43 -5.00
C PRO A 194 5.56 -4.75 -4.24
N LEU A 195 6.59 -5.53 -4.54
CA LEU A 195 7.00 -6.73 -3.82
C LEU A 195 8.45 -7.03 -4.15
N ALA A 196 9.28 -7.19 -3.14
CA ALA A 196 10.69 -7.50 -3.27
C ALA A 196 11.10 -8.67 -2.38
N TYR A 197 12.22 -9.30 -2.68
CA TYR A 197 12.78 -10.41 -1.91
C TYR A 197 14.30 -10.41 -1.91
N THR A 198 14.86 -11.06 -0.90
CA THR A 198 16.29 -11.40 -0.80
C THR A 198 16.41 -12.88 -0.45
N ASN A 199 17.25 -13.59 -1.19
CA ASN A 199 17.61 -14.98 -0.90
C ASN A 199 19.05 -15.04 -0.36
N LEU A 200 19.19 -15.50 0.86
CA LEU A 200 20.48 -15.69 1.56
C LEU A 200 20.76 -17.19 1.75
N GLY A 201 20.87 -17.91 0.63
CA GLY A 201 21.14 -19.34 0.62
C GLY A 201 19.91 -20.15 1.03
N ASP A 202 19.87 -20.66 2.24
CA ASP A 202 18.74 -21.44 2.79
C ASP A 202 17.64 -20.59 3.44
N THR A 203 17.68 -19.29 3.23
CA THR A 203 16.72 -18.35 3.85
C THR A 203 16.19 -17.35 2.82
N LEU A 204 14.86 -17.22 2.74
CA LEU A 204 14.17 -16.23 1.91
C LEU A 204 13.47 -15.19 2.78
N TYR A 205 13.71 -13.93 2.46
CA TYR A 205 12.97 -12.79 2.98
C TYR A 205 12.17 -12.14 1.86
N ALA A 206 10.96 -11.71 2.14
CA ALA A 206 10.17 -10.91 1.20
C ALA A 206 9.42 -9.79 1.92
N ALA A 207 9.29 -8.65 1.25
CA ALA A 207 8.63 -7.47 1.78
C ALA A 207 7.92 -6.68 0.68
N SER A 208 6.87 -5.97 1.04
CA SER A 208 6.18 -5.08 0.10
C SER A 208 7.12 -4.00 -0.48
N GLU A 209 8.11 -3.53 0.28
CA GLU A 209 9.03 -2.48 -0.16
C GLU A 209 10.50 -2.88 0.03
N THR A 210 11.34 -2.43 -0.89
CA THR A 210 12.79 -2.67 -0.84
C THR A 210 13.46 -2.07 0.38
N ALA A 211 12.96 -0.91 0.85
CA ALA A 211 13.47 -0.24 2.05
C ALA A 211 13.46 -1.14 3.29
N ALA A 212 12.45 -2.01 3.43
CA ALA A 212 12.39 -2.94 4.55
C ALA A 212 13.54 -3.97 4.53
N LEU A 213 13.94 -4.42 3.35
CA LEU A 213 15.08 -5.34 3.17
C LEU A 213 16.42 -4.63 3.36
N GLU A 214 16.54 -3.39 2.88
CA GLU A 214 17.76 -2.58 2.99
C GLU A 214 18.08 -2.19 4.43
N VAL A 215 17.08 -1.69 5.18
CA VAL A 215 17.26 -1.26 6.58
C VAL A 215 17.71 -2.41 7.48
N LEU A 216 17.21 -3.63 7.19
CA LEU A 216 17.64 -4.82 7.93
C LEU A 216 19.00 -5.39 7.47
N GLY A 217 19.66 -4.74 6.51
CA GLY A 217 20.97 -5.16 6.02
C GLY A 217 20.98 -6.53 5.34
N LEU A 218 19.85 -6.94 4.73
CA LEU A 218 19.69 -8.26 4.12
C LEU A 218 20.42 -8.42 2.76
N GLY A 219 21.29 -7.51 2.41
CA GLY A 219 22.09 -7.57 1.18
C GLY A 219 21.33 -7.13 -0.06
N SER A 220 21.71 -7.67 -1.23
CA SER A 220 21.06 -7.31 -2.48
C SER A 220 19.66 -7.93 -2.59
N TRP A 221 18.67 -7.08 -2.82
CA TRP A 221 17.30 -7.48 -3.07
C TRP A 221 16.99 -7.56 -4.58
N LYS A 222 15.89 -8.22 -4.90
CA LYS A 222 15.29 -8.26 -6.23
C LYS A 222 13.81 -7.91 -6.12
N GLU A 223 13.30 -7.16 -7.08
CA GLU A 223 11.84 -6.99 -7.20
C GLU A 223 11.24 -8.25 -7.87
N VAL A 224 10.04 -8.63 -7.43
CA VAL A 224 9.25 -9.61 -8.17
C VAL A 224 8.71 -8.93 -9.42
N GLU A 225 9.07 -9.44 -10.58
CA GLU A 225 8.62 -8.89 -11.86
C GLU A 225 7.09 -8.92 -11.99
N PRO A 226 6.47 -8.02 -12.79
CA PRO A 226 5.06 -8.13 -13.13
C PRO A 226 4.69 -9.51 -13.64
N GLY A 227 3.71 -10.18 -13.03
CA GLY A 227 3.35 -11.57 -13.30
C GLY A 227 4.34 -12.61 -12.77
N GLY A 228 5.37 -12.20 -12.04
CA GLY A 228 6.34 -13.10 -11.44
C GLY A 228 5.77 -13.88 -10.27
N ILE A 229 6.19 -15.15 -10.17
CA ILE A 229 5.92 -16.06 -9.05
C ILE A 229 7.28 -16.61 -8.63
N VAL A 230 7.65 -16.40 -7.38
CA VAL A 230 8.88 -16.89 -6.78
C VAL A 230 8.52 -17.90 -5.71
N SER A 231 9.05 -19.10 -5.80
CA SER A 231 8.79 -20.21 -4.90
C SER A 231 10.07 -20.67 -4.22
N PHE A 232 10.01 -20.90 -2.92
CA PHE A 232 11.11 -21.36 -2.10
C PHE A 232 10.65 -22.51 -1.21
N ASP A 233 11.31 -23.68 -1.34
CA ASP A 233 11.03 -24.90 -0.57
C ASP A 233 12.03 -25.16 0.56
N GLY A 234 12.93 -24.19 0.80
CA GLY A 234 13.99 -24.30 1.79
C GLY A 234 15.34 -24.77 1.25
N GLY A 235 15.40 -25.25 0.04
CA GLY A 235 16.64 -25.70 -0.63
C GLY A 235 16.83 -25.02 -1.97
N SER A 236 15.74 -24.84 -2.70
CA SER A 236 15.75 -24.26 -4.04
C SER A 236 14.86 -23.02 -4.13
N LEU A 237 15.23 -22.12 -5.04
CA LEU A 237 14.46 -20.96 -5.44
C LEU A 237 14.06 -21.11 -6.90
N GLU A 238 12.77 -21.23 -7.15
CA GLU A 238 12.21 -21.29 -8.48
C GLU A 238 11.53 -19.96 -8.83
N VAL A 239 11.72 -19.47 -10.05
CA VAL A 239 11.07 -18.27 -10.56
C VAL A 239 10.34 -18.60 -11.84
N VAL A 240 9.02 -18.45 -11.83
CA VAL A 240 8.16 -18.66 -12.98
C VAL A 240 7.31 -17.44 -13.26
N ARG A 241 6.57 -17.44 -14.37
CA ARG A 241 5.68 -16.33 -14.74
C ARG A 241 4.24 -16.82 -14.93
N SER A 242 3.31 -15.91 -14.62
CA SER A 242 1.92 -16.01 -15.02
C SER A 242 1.80 -16.17 -16.54
N PRO A 243 0.90 -17.02 -17.04
CA PRO A 243 0.64 -17.16 -18.47
C PRO A 243 -0.12 -15.98 -19.07
N VAL A 244 -0.59 -15.04 -18.23
CA VAL A 244 -1.35 -13.87 -18.67
C VAL A 244 -0.42 -12.83 -19.25
N ALA A 245 -0.52 -12.61 -20.57
CA ALA A 245 0.15 -11.49 -21.22
C ALA A 245 -0.55 -10.18 -20.87
N ALA A 246 0.12 -9.33 -20.09
CA ALA A 246 -0.37 -8.00 -19.73
C ALA A 246 0.77 -7.00 -19.80
N GLU A 247 0.46 -5.80 -20.25
CA GLU A 247 1.42 -4.71 -20.23
C GLU A 247 1.58 -4.21 -18.79
N PRO A 248 2.82 -4.13 -18.25
CA PRO A 248 3.07 -3.60 -16.93
C PRO A 248 2.46 -2.21 -16.75
N SER A 249 1.79 -2.00 -15.64
CA SER A 249 1.11 -0.74 -15.32
C SER A 249 1.16 -0.48 -13.81
N PRO A 250 2.37 -0.29 -13.23
CA PRO A 250 2.53 -0.07 -11.81
C PRO A 250 1.75 1.17 -11.34
N CYS A 251 1.25 1.12 -10.12
CA CYS A 251 0.47 2.20 -9.55
C CYS A 251 1.33 3.46 -9.36
N ILE A 252 0.98 4.54 -10.04
CA ILE A 252 1.70 5.81 -9.93
C ILE A 252 1.64 6.40 -8.51
N PHE A 253 0.58 6.09 -7.76
CA PHE A 253 0.39 6.60 -6.41
C PHE A 253 1.33 5.96 -5.37
N GLU A 254 1.98 4.84 -5.70
CA GLU A 254 3.10 4.33 -4.90
C GLU A 254 4.24 5.35 -4.89
N TYR A 255 4.57 5.97 -6.03
CA TYR A 255 5.58 7.03 -6.09
C TYR A 255 5.11 8.33 -5.45
N VAL A 256 3.84 8.69 -5.56
CA VAL A 256 3.30 9.93 -5.00
C VAL A 256 3.27 9.88 -3.46
N TYR A 257 2.76 8.77 -2.89
CA TYR A 257 2.42 8.74 -1.48
C TYR A 257 2.80 7.44 -0.74
N PHE A 258 2.41 6.25 -1.26
CA PHE A 258 2.40 5.04 -0.43
C PHE A 258 3.78 4.54 -0.05
N SER A 259 4.70 4.44 -1.01
CA SER A 259 6.03 3.90 -0.73
C SER A 259 6.91 4.90 0.01
N ARG A 260 7.82 4.41 0.83
CA ARG A 260 8.83 5.24 1.49
C ARG A 260 9.77 5.87 0.44
N PRO A 261 10.31 7.07 0.69
CA PRO A 261 11.23 7.71 -0.25
C PRO A 261 12.49 6.89 -0.55
N ASP A 262 12.96 6.12 0.41
CA ASP A 262 14.13 5.24 0.32
C ASP A 262 13.84 3.89 -0.38
N SER A 263 12.61 3.67 -0.86
CA SER A 263 12.23 2.48 -1.63
C SER A 263 12.49 2.66 -3.13
N TYR A 264 12.66 1.51 -3.79
CA TYR A 264 12.60 1.38 -5.25
C TYR A 264 11.33 0.64 -5.66
N PHE A 265 10.79 1.00 -6.82
CA PHE A 265 9.64 0.34 -7.39
C PHE A 265 9.76 0.31 -8.92
N ASN A 266 9.75 -0.90 -9.51
CA ASN A 266 10.09 -1.14 -10.92
C ASN A 266 11.40 -0.45 -11.36
N GLY A 267 12.43 -0.58 -10.55
CA GLY A 267 13.75 -0.01 -10.79
C GLY A 267 13.85 1.50 -10.65
N VAL A 268 12.76 2.20 -10.28
CA VAL A 268 12.74 3.66 -10.11
C VAL A 268 12.77 4.02 -8.63
N SER A 269 13.71 4.89 -8.24
CA SER A 269 13.77 5.46 -6.90
C SER A 269 12.56 6.36 -6.64
N VAL A 270 11.84 6.06 -5.56
CA VAL A 270 10.68 6.86 -5.10
C VAL A 270 11.12 8.29 -4.77
N TYR A 271 12.31 8.45 -4.14
CA TYR A 271 12.89 9.75 -3.84
C TYR A 271 13.07 10.59 -5.12
N VAL A 272 13.74 10.03 -6.13
CA VAL A 272 14.02 10.74 -7.38
C VAL A 272 12.73 11.12 -8.11
N ALA A 273 11.75 10.21 -8.14
CA ALA A 273 10.44 10.49 -8.74
C ALA A 273 9.74 11.67 -8.03
N ARG A 274 9.67 11.66 -6.69
CA ARG A 274 9.06 12.78 -5.91
C ARG A 274 9.81 14.09 -6.10
N TYR A 275 11.13 14.05 -6.12
CA TYR A 275 11.95 15.24 -6.35
C TYR A 275 11.61 15.89 -7.72
N ARG A 276 11.59 15.07 -8.78
CA ARG A 276 11.21 15.51 -10.15
C ARG A 276 9.77 16.02 -10.24
N MET A 277 8.82 15.43 -9.49
CA MET A 277 7.46 15.95 -9.39
C MET A 277 7.44 17.38 -8.85
N GLY A 278 8.26 17.68 -7.85
CA GLY A 278 8.42 19.03 -7.31
C GLY A 278 9.04 20.00 -8.29
N GLU A 279 10.09 19.60 -9.02
CA GLU A 279 10.69 20.43 -10.06
C GLU A 279 9.70 20.76 -11.19
N ALA A 280 8.95 19.75 -11.68
CA ALA A 280 7.92 19.94 -12.68
C ALA A 280 6.84 20.93 -12.23
N LEU A 281 6.40 20.78 -10.98
CA LEU A 281 5.38 21.64 -10.37
C LEU A 281 5.86 23.09 -10.23
N ALA A 282 7.12 23.34 -9.86
CA ALA A 282 7.69 24.69 -9.76
C ALA A 282 7.76 25.39 -11.13
N LYS A 283 8.15 24.66 -12.18
CA LYS A 283 8.22 25.18 -13.54
C LYS A 283 6.83 25.53 -14.10
N MET A 284 5.85 24.71 -13.81
CA MET A 284 4.48 24.86 -14.31
C MET A 284 3.69 25.92 -13.54
N ALA A 285 3.86 25.97 -12.22
CA ALA A 285 3.08 26.83 -11.33
C ALA A 285 3.98 27.60 -10.35
N PRO A 286 4.78 28.55 -10.83
CA PRO A 286 5.58 29.40 -9.97
C PRO A 286 4.69 30.21 -9.01
N ALA A 287 5.26 30.69 -7.91
CA ALA A 287 4.59 31.55 -6.96
C ALA A 287 5.56 32.63 -6.46
N GLU A 288 5.04 33.84 -6.23
CA GLU A 288 5.78 34.86 -5.50
C GLU A 288 5.65 34.61 -4.01
N ALA A 289 6.66 33.99 -3.42
CA ALA A 289 6.64 33.57 -2.03
C ALA A 289 8.03 33.69 -1.38
N ASP A 290 8.02 33.70 -0.06
CA ASP A 290 9.21 33.92 0.76
C ASP A 290 9.77 32.59 1.29
N VAL A 291 8.94 31.53 1.34
CA VAL A 291 9.32 30.22 1.89
C VAL A 291 8.48 29.10 1.31
N VAL A 292 9.10 27.95 1.05
CA VAL A 292 8.43 26.66 0.73
C VAL A 292 8.29 25.86 2.01
N ILE A 293 7.09 25.40 2.29
CA ILE A 293 6.78 24.56 3.46
C ILE A 293 6.20 23.21 2.99
N PRO A 294 6.85 22.08 3.31
CA PRO A 294 6.27 20.76 3.05
C PRO A 294 5.16 20.44 4.04
N VAL A 295 4.12 19.75 3.59
CA VAL A 295 3.26 18.99 4.51
C VAL A 295 4.03 17.71 4.91
N PRO A 296 4.42 17.59 6.19
CA PRO A 296 5.22 16.44 6.59
C PRO A 296 4.37 15.15 6.69
N ASP A 297 4.96 13.97 6.39
CA ASP A 297 6.31 13.75 5.88
C ASP A 297 6.29 13.49 4.34
N SER A 298 5.13 13.16 3.76
CA SER A 298 4.97 12.70 2.36
C SER A 298 5.45 13.72 1.32
N ALA A 299 5.23 15.00 1.56
CA ALA A 299 5.54 16.05 0.60
C ALA A 299 6.98 16.62 0.72
N ARG A 300 7.80 16.20 1.69
CA ARG A 300 9.14 16.77 1.91
C ARG A 300 10.02 16.72 0.66
N VAL A 301 10.06 15.58 -0.02
CA VAL A 301 10.93 15.42 -1.19
C VAL A 301 10.44 16.25 -2.38
N ALA A 302 9.12 16.30 -2.62
CA ALA A 302 8.53 17.15 -3.65
C ALA A 302 8.74 18.64 -3.35
N ALA A 303 8.61 19.05 -2.09
CA ALA A 303 8.88 20.42 -1.66
C ALA A 303 10.36 20.81 -1.85
N LEU A 304 11.29 19.87 -1.64
CA LEU A 304 12.70 20.08 -1.93
C LEU A 304 12.94 20.31 -3.42
N GLY A 305 12.34 19.48 -4.29
CA GLY A 305 12.40 19.67 -5.74
C GLY A 305 11.79 21.00 -6.18
N TYR A 306 10.64 21.39 -5.61
CA TYR A 306 10.02 22.69 -5.85
C TYR A 306 10.93 23.85 -5.43
N SER A 307 11.49 23.81 -4.22
CA SER A 307 12.41 24.80 -3.69
C SER A 307 13.65 24.97 -4.59
N THR A 308 14.29 23.86 -4.97
CA THR A 308 15.47 23.89 -5.83
C THR A 308 15.16 24.53 -7.20
N ALA A 309 14.05 24.17 -7.82
CA ALA A 309 13.70 24.67 -9.15
C ALA A 309 13.18 26.12 -9.13
N SER A 310 12.53 26.56 -8.04
CA SER A 310 11.99 27.92 -7.91
C SER A 310 13.00 28.92 -7.32
N GLY A 311 14.05 28.44 -6.63
CA GLY A 311 14.98 29.28 -5.86
C GLY A 311 14.40 29.79 -4.55
N ILE A 312 13.16 29.45 -4.17
CA ILE A 312 12.54 29.84 -2.91
C ILE A 312 13.06 28.93 -1.79
N PRO A 313 13.57 29.46 -0.66
CA PRO A 313 14.11 28.64 0.41
C PRO A 313 13.04 27.73 1.04
N ILE A 314 13.42 26.49 1.38
CA ILE A 314 12.57 25.54 2.09
C ILE A 314 12.80 25.64 3.60
N ALA A 315 11.74 25.51 4.41
CA ALA A 315 11.83 25.44 5.84
C ALA A 315 10.69 24.59 6.45
N ASP A 316 10.92 24.07 7.67
CA ASP A 316 9.91 23.32 8.44
C ASP A 316 8.94 24.28 9.15
N GLY A 317 7.96 24.79 8.42
CA GLY A 317 6.87 25.62 8.97
C GLY A 317 5.75 24.80 9.62
N LEU A 318 5.68 23.50 9.32
CA LEU A 318 4.75 22.55 9.90
C LEU A 318 5.53 21.41 10.56
N VAL A 319 5.09 21.01 11.76
CA VAL A 319 5.65 19.87 12.50
C VAL A 319 4.55 18.86 12.79
N VAL A 320 4.81 17.59 12.47
CA VAL A 320 3.87 16.51 12.78
C VAL A 320 4.05 16.02 14.22
N ASN A 321 2.95 15.92 14.97
CA ASN A 321 2.97 15.22 16.26
C ASN A 321 2.91 13.70 16.02
N LYS A 322 4.06 13.04 16.11
CA LYS A 322 4.19 11.59 15.88
C LYS A 322 3.40 10.74 16.89
N TYR A 323 3.06 11.28 18.05
CA TYR A 323 2.29 10.59 19.09
C TYR A 323 0.76 10.63 18.85
N VAL A 324 0.28 11.46 17.92
CA VAL A 324 -1.14 11.53 17.50
C VAL A 324 -1.46 10.51 16.40
N GLY A 325 -0.54 9.62 16.03
CA GLY A 325 -0.65 8.69 14.92
C GLY A 325 -1.87 7.73 14.95
N ARG A 326 -2.48 7.48 16.09
CA ARG A 326 -3.64 6.58 16.27
C ARG A 326 -5.02 7.26 16.08
N VAL A 327 -5.10 8.42 15.46
CA VAL A 327 -6.36 9.16 15.26
C VAL A 327 -7.42 8.34 14.53
N PHE A 328 -7.01 7.44 13.63
CA PHE A 328 -7.93 6.60 12.86
C PHE A 328 -8.60 5.49 13.69
N ILE A 329 -8.02 5.11 14.81
CA ILE A 329 -8.55 4.09 15.73
C ILE A 329 -9.58 4.68 16.71
N SER A 330 -9.64 6.01 16.79
CA SER A 330 -10.49 6.74 17.73
C SER A 330 -11.96 6.79 17.28
N PRO A 331 -12.92 6.86 18.21
CA PRO A 331 -14.35 7.00 17.89
C PRO A 331 -14.62 8.21 16.96
N PRO A 332 -15.64 8.15 16.08
CA PRO A 332 -15.91 9.19 15.08
C PRO A 332 -15.99 10.61 15.64
N GLY A 333 -16.55 10.80 16.85
CA GLY A 333 -16.67 12.11 17.50
C GLY A 333 -15.35 12.74 17.95
N VAL A 334 -14.30 11.94 18.16
CA VAL A 334 -12.98 12.38 18.61
C VAL A 334 -12.00 12.58 17.44
N ARG A 335 -12.24 11.90 16.31
CA ARG A 335 -11.37 11.98 15.11
C ARG A 335 -11.17 13.41 14.61
N GLY A 336 -12.23 14.24 14.60
CA GLY A 336 -12.16 15.64 14.16
C GLY A 336 -11.31 16.52 15.06
N GLN A 337 -11.30 16.27 16.36
CA GLN A 337 -10.45 16.98 17.32
C GLN A 337 -8.99 16.52 17.24
N LEU A 338 -8.74 15.22 17.15
CA LEU A 338 -7.40 14.65 17.06
C LEU A 338 -6.70 15.03 15.73
N SER A 339 -7.44 15.13 14.63
CA SER A 339 -6.87 15.60 13.35
C SER A 339 -6.35 17.04 13.44
N LYS A 340 -6.99 17.89 14.27
CA LYS A 340 -6.49 19.24 14.56
C LYS A 340 -5.20 19.25 15.36
N LEU A 341 -4.93 18.21 16.15
CA LEU A 341 -3.72 18.09 16.99
C LEU A 341 -2.53 17.50 16.23
N LYS A 342 -2.74 16.98 15.02
CA LYS A 342 -1.70 16.28 14.25
C LYS A 342 -0.56 17.22 13.82
N TYR A 343 -0.85 18.48 13.48
CA TYR A 343 0.14 19.41 12.97
C TYR A 343 0.27 20.64 13.86
N GLY A 344 1.49 20.95 14.28
CA GLY A 344 1.91 22.21 14.87
C GLY A 344 2.44 23.17 13.82
N VAL A 345 2.43 24.46 14.13
CA VAL A 345 2.93 25.54 13.26
C VAL A 345 4.13 26.22 13.92
N VAL A 346 5.22 26.40 13.18
CA VAL A 346 6.40 27.14 13.60
C VAL A 346 6.24 28.60 13.17
N ARG A 347 5.79 29.45 14.10
CA ARG A 347 5.45 30.85 13.83
C ARG A 347 6.62 31.68 13.29
N GLU A 348 7.82 31.41 13.76
CA GLU A 348 9.06 32.10 13.36
C GLU A 348 9.38 31.88 11.87
N VAL A 349 8.91 30.75 11.31
CA VAL A 349 9.08 30.41 9.89
C VAL A 349 8.02 31.07 9.01
N ILE A 350 6.79 31.24 9.51
CA ILE A 350 5.65 31.61 8.65
C ILE A 350 5.12 33.03 8.86
N SER A 351 5.35 33.64 10.06
CA SER A 351 4.79 34.96 10.38
C SER A 351 5.32 36.02 9.42
N ARG A 352 4.38 36.81 8.87
CA ARG A 352 4.62 37.86 7.87
C ARG A 352 5.33 37.38 6.60
N ARG A 353 5.13 36.08 6.22
CA ARG A 353 5.67 35.53 4.97
C ARG A 353 4.56 35.03 4.06
N ARG A 354 4.81 35.11 2.76
CA ARG A 354 4.04 34.42 1.73
C ARG A 354 4.59 33.00 1.63
N VAL A 355 3.72 32.02 1.76
CA VAL A 355 4.09 30.60 1.90
C VAL A 355 3.69 29.83 0.66
N VAL A 356 4.58 29.02 0.10
CA VAL A 356 4.22 27.90 -0.78
C VAL A 356 4.06 26.67 0.09
N LEU A 357 2.84 26.18 0.22
CA LEU A 357 2.53 24.92 0.90
C LEU A 357 2.50 23.81 -0.12
N VAL A 358 3.46 22.86 -0.03
CA VAL A 358 3.54 21.70 -0.93
C VAL A 358 2.95 20.48 -0.25
N ASP A 359 2.02 19.79 -0.95
CA ASP A 359 1.47 18.51 -0.50
C ASP A 359 1.46 17.49 -1.64
N ASP A 360 1.29 16.21 -1.32
CA ASP A 360 1.26 15.14 -2.31
C ASP A 360 -0.07 15.09 -3.08
N SER A 361 -1.20 15.26 -2.38
CA SER A 361 -2.52 15.10 -2.97
C SER A 361 -3.64 15.77 -2.14
N ILE A 362 -4.75 16.09 -2.79
CA ILE A 362 -6.01 16.48 -2.14
C ILE A 362 -7.10 15.49 -2.55
N VAL A 363 -7.67 14.78 -1.57
CA VAL A 363 -8.80 13.86 -1.79
C VAL A 363 -10.12 14.54 -1.40
N ARG A 364 -10.33 14.77 -0.10
CA ARG A 364 -11.56 15.36 0.47
C ARG A 364 -11.42 16.85 0.83
N GLY A 365 -10.22 17.40 0.87
CA GLY A 365 -9.91 18.81 1.18
C GLY A 365 -9.92 19.19 2.66
N THR A 366 -10.40 18.34 3.55
CA THR A 366 -10.53 18.64 4.99
C THR A 366 -9.19 18.91 5.67
N THR A 367 -8.16 18.12 5.37
CA THR A 367 -6.80 18.29 5.88
C THR A 367 -6.20 19.61 5.39
N MET A 368 -6.28 19.88 4.08
CA MET A 368 -5.74 21.09 3.47
C MET A 368 -6.37 22.35 4.06
N ARG A 369 -7.69 22.39 4.20
CA ARG A 369 -8.40 23.49 4.86
C ARG A 369 -7.91 23.74 6.29
N SER A 370 -7.70 22.66 7.06
CA SER A 370 -7.18 22.76 8.43
C SER A 370 -5.76 23.32 8.47
N LEU A 371 -4.88 22.88 7.54
CA LEU A 371 -3.50 23.34 7.46
C LEU A 371 -3.43 24.82 7.08
N ILE A 372 -4.19 25.25 6.08
CA ILE A 372 -4.23 26.67 5.66
C ILE A 372 -4.74 27.57 6.79
N SER A 373 -5.82 27.15 7.47
CA SER A 373 -6.34 27.87 8.63
C SER A 373 -5.28 28.05 9.73
N LYS A 374 -4.48 27.01 9.99
CA LYS A 374 -3.38 27.07 10.97
C LYS A 374 -2.25 28.01 10.53
N LEU A 375 -1.85 27.96 9.26
CA LEU A 375 -0.81 28.84 8.70
C LEU A 375 -1.25 30.30 8.78
N ARG A 376 -2.50 30.61 8.43
CA ARG A 376 -3.06 31.97 8.57
C ARG A 376 -3.13 32.42 10.04
N GLY A 377 -3.60 31.54 10.94
CA GLY A 377 -3.58 31.78 12.38
C GLY A 377 -2.17 31.97 12.98
N GLY A 378 -1.15 31.43 12.31
CA GLY A 378 0.27 31.62 12.60
C GLY A 378 0.86 32.91 12.03
N GLY A 379 0.10 33.69 11.24
CA GLY A 379 0.52 34.98 10.68
C GLY A 379 1.05 34.95 9.25
N ALA A 380 0.76 33.88 8.47
CA ALA A 380 1.09 33.87 7.06
C ALA A 380 0.32 34.96 6.29
N LEU A 381 1.02 35.72 5.42
CA LEU A 381 0.44 36.79 4.60
C LEU A 381 -0.33 36.20 3.41
N ALA A 382 0.21 35.15 2.77
CA ALA A 382 -0.41 34.42 1.70
C ALA A 382 -0.05 32.94 1.80
N VAL A 383 -0.95 32.05 1.30
CA VAL A 383 -0.73 30.61 1.23
C VAL A 383 -1.03 30.12 -0.18
N HIS A 384 0.03 29.82 -0.93
CA HIS A 384 -0.01 29.27 -2.28
C HIS A 384 0.13 27.74 -2.18
N VAL A 385 -0.92 27.01 -2.50
CA VAL A 385 -0.91 25.54 -2.43
C VAL A 385 -0.40 24.95 -3.73
N ARG A 386 0.51 23.97 -3.62
CA ARG A 386 1.10 23.24 -4.75
C ARG A 386 1.02 21.75 -4.48
N ILE A 387 0.31 21.04 -5.34
CA ILE A 387 0.04 19.60 -5.19
C ILE A 387 0.84 18.81 -6.21
N SER A 388 1.68 17.89 -5.75
CA SER A 388 2.60 17.14 -6.60
C SER A 388 1.91 16.07 -7.48
N SER A 389 0.64 15.74 -7.21
CA SER A 389 -0.20 14.91 -8.08
C SER A 389 -1.25 15.71 -8.85
N PRO A 390 -1.85 15.15 -9.92
CA PRO A 390 -3.11 15.65 -10.49
C PRO A 390 -4.29 15.53 -9.50
N PRO A 391 -5.41 16.22 -9.76
CA PRO A 391 -6.62 16.05 -8.97
C PRO A 391 -7.23 14.64 -9.14
N PHE A 392 -7.69 14.05 -8.05
CA PHE A 392 -8.44 12.79 -8.08
C PHE A 392 -9.80 12.98 -8.75
N ARG A 393 -10.12 12.15 -9.76
CA ARG A 393 -11.36 12.22 -10.54
C ARG A 393 -12.18 10.94 -10.55
N CYS A 394 -11.56 9.81 -10.21
CA CYS A 394 -12.21 8.51 -10.28
C CYS A 394 -11.87 7.61 -9.09
N PRO A 395 -12.79 6.69 -8.71
CA PRO A 395 -12.53 5.68 -7.71
C PRO A 395 -11.39 4.76 -8.11
N CYS A 396 -10.81 4.07 -7.14
CA CYS A 396 -9.74 3.10 -7.37
C CYS A 396 -10.23 1.69 -7.00
N PHE A 397 -10.01 0.73 -7.92
CA PHE A 397 -10.32 -0.69 -7.73
C PHE A 397 -9.05 -1.56 -7.61
N MET A 398 -7.86 -0.90 -7.42
CA MET A 398 -6.54 -1.55 -7.35
C MET A 398 -5.83 -1.31 -6.00
N GLY A 399 -6.58 -0.87 -4.96
CA GLY A 399 -6.09 -0.81 -3.58
C GLY A 399 -5.90 0.59 -2.97
N ILE A 400 -6.32 1.68 -3.62
CA ILE A 400 -6.47 2.98 -2.95
C ILE A 400 -7.89 3.03 -2.37
N ASP A 401 -8.03 3.51 -1.13
CA ASP A 401 -9.35 3.67 -0.48
C ASP A 401 -10.05 4.94 -0.98
N ILE A 402 -10.54 4.87 -2.20
CA ILE A 402 -11.41 5.86 -2.84
C ILE A 402 -12.54 5.07 -3.47
N ALA A 403 -13.66 4.98 -2.75
CA ALA A 403 -14.76 4.11 -3.12
C ALA A 403 -15.72 4.77 -4.12
N SER A 404 -15.90 6.10 -4.05
CA SER A 404 -16.88 6.80 -4.88
C SER A 404 -16.40 8.19 -5.32
N ARG A 405 -17.03 8.73 -6.36
CA ARG A 405 -16.73 10.08 -6.88
C ARG A 405 -17.20 11.19 -5.96
N GLU A 406 -18.24 10.96 -5.18
CA GLU A 406 -18.85 11.93 -4.27
C GLU A 406 -17.87 12.35 -3.16
N GLU A 407 -16.93 11.48 -2.80
CA GLU A 407 -15.90 11.77 -1.82
C GLU A 407 -14.81 12.71 -2.35
N LEU A 408 -14.68 12.82 -3.67
CA LEU A 408 -13.58 13.53 -4.32
C LEU A 408 -13.89 15.02 -4.44
N LEU A 409 -13.06 15.86 -3.83
CA LEU A 409 -13.20 17.32 -3.90
C LEU A 409 -13.21 17.83 -5.33
N ALA A 410 -12.31 17.33 -6.19
CA ALA A 410 -12.20 17.72 -7.59
C ALA A 410 -13.38 17.26 -8.48
N CYS A 411 -14.25 16.36 -7.99
CA CYS A 411 -15.48 15.98 -8.68
C CYS A 411 -16.67 16.87 -8.29
N ARG A 412 -16.60 17.49 -7.11
CA ARG A 412 -17.64 18.40 -6.60
C ARG A 412 -17.43 19.85 -7.01
N ALA A 413 -16.19 20.25 -7.19
CA ALA A 413 -15.82 21.60 -7.60
C ALA A 413 -15.83 21.74 -9.12
N ILE A 414 -16.23 22.92 -9.61
CA ILE A 414 -16.30 23.23 -11.06
C ILE A 414 -14.89 23.29 -11.66
N ASP A 415 -13.95 23.89 -10.95
CA ASP A 415 -12.56 24.09 -11.38
C ASP A 415 -11.59 24.22 -10.21
N THR A 416 -10.31 24.42 -10.50
CA THR A 416 -9.24 24.57 -9.51
C THR A 416 -9.41 25.83 -8.65
N ASP A 417 -9.97 26.90 -9.19
CA ASP A 417 -10.22 28.16 -8.45
C ASP A 417 -11.32 27.98 -7.42
N ALA A 418 -12.35 27.20 -7.74
CA ALA A 418 -13.39 26.83 -6.77
C ALA A 418 -12.80 25.99 -5.64
N ILE A 419 -11.91 25.03 -5.95
CA ILE A 419 -11.19 24.26 -4.92
C ILE A 419 -10.31 25.17 -4.06
N SER A 420 -9.58 26.10 -4.68
CA SER A 420 -8.72 27.08 -3.97
C SER A 420 -9.52 27.87 -2.95
N LYS A 421 -10.67 28.38 -3.36
CA LYS A 421 -11.61 29.11 -2.46
C LYS A 421 -12.15 28.21 -1.35
N GLU A 422 -12.54 26.98 -1.68
CA GLU A 422 -13.09 26.04 -0.71
C GLU A 422 -12.09 25.66 0.37
N VAL A 423 -10.81 25.48 0.02
CA VAL A 423 -9.75 25.17 1.02
C VAL A 423 -9.19 26.41 1.69
N GLY A 424 -9.45 27.62 1.17
CA GLY A 424 -9.01 28.92 1.72
C GLY A 424 -7.59 29.33 1.29
N ALA A 425 -7.10 28.79 0.17
CA ALA A 425 -5.80 29.14 -0.42
C ALA A 425 -5.90 30.42 -1.26
N ASP A 426 -4.80 31.21 -1.34
CA ASP A 426 -4.73 32.35 -2.25
C ASP A 426 -4.56 31.89 -3.70
N THR A 427 -3.79 30.83 -3.93
CA THR A 427 -3.70 30.12 -5.20
C THR A 427 -3.55 28.62 -4.98
N LEU A 428 -4.08 27.82 -5.88
CA LEU A 428 -3.92 26.37 -5.90
C LEU A 428 -3.48 25.91 -7.30
N ALA A 429 -2.49 25.06 -7.35
CA ALA A 429 -2.13 24.36 -8.60
C ALA A 429 -1.81 22.88 -8.30
N TYR A 430 -2.25 22.03 -9.22
CA TYR A 430 -1.93 20.62 -9.27
C TYR A 430 -0.89 20.34 -10.33
N ASN A 431 -0.09 19.31 -10.15
CA ASN A 431 0.75 18.82 -11.25
C ASN A 431 -0.14 18.28 -12.39
N THR A 432 0.40 18.28 -13.60
CA THR A 432 -0.27 17.64 -14.74
C THR A 432 -0.02 16.14 -14.73
N LEU A 433 -0.87 15.38 -15.42
CA LEU A 433 -0.66 13.94 -15.58
C LEU A 433 0.64 13.67 -16.35
N GLU A 434 0.95 14.48 -17.36
CA GLU A 434 2.20 14.41 -18.12
C GLU A 434 3.43 14.69 -17.24
N GLY A 435 3.39 15.77 -16.44
CA GLY A 435 4.47 16.10 -15.49
C GLY A 435 4.70 14.97 -14.49
N LEU A 436 3.62 14.37 -13.98
CA LEU A 436 3.68 13.26 -13.05
C LEU A 436 4.28 11.99 -13.69
N THR A 437 3.79 11.59 -14.87
CA THR A 437 4.29 10.39 -15.57
C THR A 437 5.73 10.55 -16.02
N SER A 438 6.10 11.73 -16.52
CA SER A 438 7.49 12.06 -16.89
C SER A 438 8.44 12.04 -15.69
N ALA A 439 7.99 12.49 -14.51
CA ALA A 439 8.79 12.44 -13.29
C ALA A 439 9.12 11.01 -12.86
N VAL A 440 8.18 10.07 -13.03
CA VAL A 440 8.39 8.63 -12.77
C VAL A 440 9.28 8.01 -13.85
N GLY A 441 9.11 8.39 -15.13
CA GLY A 441 9.97 7.95 -16.23
C GLY A 441 9.76 6.52 -16.69
N LEU A 442 8.66 5.85 -16.30
CA LEU A 442 8.29 4.53 -16.80
C LEU A 442 7.45 4.65 -18.08
N PRO A 443 7.56 3.69 -19.03
CA PRO A 443 6.81 3.71 -20.29
C PRO A 443 5.30 3.76 -20.07
N LYS A 444 4.82 3.08 -19.04
CA LYS A 444 3.40 3.02 -18.65
C LYS A 444 3.24 2.88 -17.16
N VAL A 445 2.22 3.53 -16.61
CA VAL A 445 1.83 3.46 -15.20
C VAL A 445 0.31 3.50 -15.09
N CYS A 446 -0.23 2.91 -14.03
CA CYS A 446 -1.65 3.05 -13.71
C CYS A 446 -1.87 4.42 -13.06
N HIS A 447 -2.67 5.25 -13.70
CA HIS A 447 -3.10 6.58 -13.25
C HIS A 447 -4.62 6.75 -13.27
N ALA A 448 -5.37 5.63 -13.19
CA ALA A 448 -6.81 5.59 -13.32
C ALA A 448 -7.55 6.51 -12.35
N CYS A 449 -7.05 6.66 -11.11
CA CYS A 449 -7.61 7.58 -10.12
C CYS A 449 -7.59 9.06 -10.55
N PHE A 450 -6.70 9.45 -11.48
CA PHE A 450 -6.61 10.80 -12.02
C PHE A 450 -7.30 10.95 -13.39
N SER A 451 -7.20 9.93 -14.25
CA SER A 451 -7.63 9.99 -15.65
C SER A 451 -8.92 9.25 -15.97
N CYS A 452 -9.40 8.40 -15.05
CA CYS A 452 -10.51 7.45 -15.28
C CYS A 452 -10.22 6.37 -16.34
N SER A 453 -8.98 6.25 -16.79
CA SER A 453 -8.54 5.21 -17.73
C SER A 453 -7.96 4.01 -16.97
N TYR A 454 -8.72 2.94 -16.89
CA TYR A 454 -8.30 1.72 -16.20
C TYR A 454 -7.51 0.80 -17.13
N PRO A 455 -6.42 0.17 -16.65
CA PRO A 455 -5.57 -0.67 -17.50
C PRO A 455 -6.14 -2.09 -17.72
N PHE A 456 -7.46 -2.20 -17.87
CA PHE A 456 -8.18 -3.43 -18.20
C PHE A 456 -8.98 -3.20 -19.47
N PRO A 457 -8.64 -3.88 -20.58
CA PRO A 457 -9.36 -3.71 -21.84
C PRO A 457 -10.87 -3.91 -21.70
N GLY A 458 -11.65 -2.93 -22.16
CA GLY A 458 -13.11 -3.00 -22.15
C GLY A 458 -13.79 -2.76 -20.78
N LEU A 459 -13.02 -2.47 -19.72
CA LEU A 459 -13.53 -2.13 -18.39
C LEU A 459 -13.37 -0.63 -18.13
N ASP A 460 -14.49 0.01 -17.79
CA ASP A 460 -14.59 1.38 -17.30
C ASP A 460 -14.92 1.42 -15.80
N ALA A 461 -15.04 2.63 -15.24
CA ALA A 461 -15.34 2.81 -13.83
C ALA A 461 -16.68 2.14 -13.44
N GLU A 462 -17.73 2.27 -14.26
CA GLU A 462 -19.06 1.73 -13.96
C GLU A 462 -19.09 0.20 -13.94
N LYS A 463 -18.38 -0.43 -14.89
CA LYS A 463 -18.27 -1.89 -14.93
C LYS A 463 -17.48 -2.42 -13.73
N LEU A 464 -16.36 -1.77 -13.39
CA LEU A 464 -15.55 -2.14 -12.23
C LEU A 464 -16.33 -1.92 -10.92
N GLU A 465 -17.08 -0.84 -10.79
CA GLU A 465 -17.93 -0.56 -9.64
C GLU A 465 -19.03 -1.62 -9.47
N ARG A 466 -19.68 -2.03 -10.55
CA ARG A 466 -20.65 -3.13 -10.53
C ARG A 466 -20.03 -4.46 -10.12
N MET A 467 -18.80 -4.77 -10.59
CA MET A 467 -18.07 -5.99 -10.20
C MET A 467 -17.72 -5.96 -8.72
N PHE A 468 -17.27 -4.83 -8.22
CA PHE A 468 -16.91 -4.65 -6.81
C PHE A 468 -18.15 -4.69 -5.91
N GLY A 469 -19.35 -4.57 -6.51
CA GLY A 469 -20.65 -4.62 -5.86
C GLY A 469 -21.00 -3.30 -5.23
N GLY A 470 -21.62 -2.41 -6.03
CA GLY A 470 -21.98 -1.04 -5.67
C GLY A 470 -22.29 -0.86 -4.20
N ARG A 471 -21.49 -0.01 -3.56
CA ARG A 471 -21.64 0.35 -2.14
C ARG A 471 -22.69 1.43 -2.02
#